data_7cd36ee72c22f8e583155edd2caff463
#
_entry.id   7cd36ee72c22f8e583155edd2caff463
#
_cell.length_a   1.000
_cell.length_b   1.000
_cell.length_c   1.000
_cell.angle_alpha   90.00
_cell.angle_beta   90.00
_cell.angle_gamma   90.00
#
_symmetry.space_group_name_H-M   'P 1'
#
loop_
_entity.id
_entity.type
_entity.pdbx_description
1 polymer ?
#
loop_
_entity_poly.entity_id
_entity_poly.type
_entity_poly.pdbx_seq_one_letter_code
_entity_poly.pdbx_strand_id
1 'polypeptide(L)'
;MAGVNKVILVGNLGSDPEVRTTPGGQRVANFRLATSRNWTGQDGQRQEKTEWHSIVAWGKLADIVEKYLQKGKQVYVEGRLETRTWQDKESGQTRYKTEVICETMQMLGRAGERNGDPGVESPPRGGAPEESFTPAGGNADDDLPF
;
A
#
# COMPACT_ATOMS: atom_id res chain seq x y z
N MET A 1 -21.76 20.93 10.67
CA MET A 1 -22.20 19.52 10.69
C MET A 1 -20.96 18.62 10.72
N ALA A 2 -20.90 17.72 11.67
CA ALA A 2 -19.78 16.80 11.79
C ALA A 2 -20.03 15.53 10.98
N GLY A 3 -18.97 14.97 10.43
CA GLY A 3 -19.04 13.73 9.67
C GLY A 3 -17.76 12.94 9.82
N VAL A 4 -17.68 11.77 9.18
CA VAL A 4 -16.49 10.93 9.15
C VAL A 4 -16.04 10.81 7.69
N ASN A 5 -14.75 11.03 7.48
CA ASN A 5 -14.11 10.83 6.18
C ASN A 5 -12.80 10.08 6.42
N LYS A 6 -12.83 8.79 6.23
CA LYS A 6 -11.67 7.94 6.51
C LYS A 6 -11.56 6.82 5.49
N VAL A 7 -10.35 6.60 5.01
CA VAL A 7 -10.01 5.54 4.07
C VAL A 7 -8.89 4.71 4.67
N ILE A 8 -9.02 3.40 4.59
CA ILE A 8 -8.01 2.45 5.00
C ILE A 8 -7.76 1.52 3.83
N LEU A 9 -6.50 1.43 3.39
CA LEU A 9 -6.12 0.61 2.26
C LEU A 9 -4.88 -0.21 2.59
N VAL A 10 -4.87 -1.44 2.15
CA VAL A 10 -3.67 -2.28 2.09
C VAL A 10 -3.54 -2.77 0.67
N GLY A 11 -2.46 -2.42 0.01
CA GLY A 11 -2.26 -2.79 -1.37
C GLY A 11 -0.82 -2.64 -1.81
N ASN A 12 -0.60 -2.80 -3.11
CA ASN A 12 0.73 -2.75 -3.70
C ASN A 12 0.83 -1.57 -4.66
N LEU A 13 1.99 -0.93 -4.69
CA LEU A 13 2.24 0.15 -5.64
C LEU A 13 2.28 -0.40 -7.06
N GLY A 14 1.59 0.28 -7.97
CA GLY A 14 1.57 -0.07 -9.39
C GLY A 14 2.73 0.50 -10.18
N SER A 15 3.39 1.52 -9.65
CA SER A 15 4.53 2.19 -10.25
C SER A 15 5.34 2.87 -9.16
N ASP A 16 6.54 3.34 -9.54
CA ASP A 16 7.36 4.13 -8.63
C ASP A 16 6.65 5.44 -8.31
N PRO A 17 6.72 5.93 -7.04
CA PRO A 17 6.12 7.20 -6.68
C PRO A 17 6.75 8.37 -7.43
N GLU A 18 5.93 9.37 -7.75
CA GLU A 18 6.39 10.65 -8.24
C GLU A 18 6.47 11.63 -7.09
N VAL A 19 7.64 12.21 -6.90
CA VAL A 19 7.87 13.17 -5.83
C VAL A 19 8.28 14.51 -6.45
N ARG A 20 7.64 15.56 -5.98
CA ARG A 20 7.93 16.92 -6.45
C ARG A 20 7.86 17.91 -5.30
N THR A 21 8.44 19.06 -5.52
CA THR A 21 8.35 20.20 -4.60
C THR A 21 7.43 21.24 -5.22
N THR A 22 6.44 21.68 -4.44
CA THR A 22 5.52 22.72 -4.89
C THR A 22 6.22 24.10 -4.92
N PRO A 23 5.66 25.09 -5.64
CA PRO A 23 6.21 26.44 -5.60
C PRO A 23 6.32 27.05 -4.20
N GLY A 24 5.47 26.59 -3.28
CA GLY A 24 5.52 27.00 -1.87
C GLY A 24 6.59 26.29 -1.04
N GLY A 25 7.39 25.40 -1.63
CA GLY A 25 8.45 24.68 -0.95
C GLY A 25 8.02 23.41 -0.25
N GLN A 26 6.79 22.95 -0.44
CA GLN A 26 6.30 21.72 0.16
C GLN A 26 6.59 20.52 -0.73
N ARG A 27 6.99 19.44 -0.07
CA ARG A 27 7.18 18.15 -0.76
C ARG A 27 5.84 17.44 -0.88
N VAL A 28 5.58 16.88 -2.06
CA VAL A 28 4.39 16.07 -2.32
C VAL A 28 4.77 14.83 -3.12
N ALA A 29 4.26 13.70 -2.69
CA ALA A 29 4.44 12.43 -3.38
C ALA A 29 3.09 11.91 -3.85
N ASN A 30 3.06 11.41 -5.07
CA ASN A 30 1.89 10.78 -5.67
C ASN A 30 2.23 9.36 -6.05
N PHE A 31 1.38 8.43 -5.70
CA PHE A 31 1.52 7.05 -6.15
C PHE A 31 0.16 6.39 -6.31
N ARG A 32 0.14 5.32 -7.08
CA ARG A 32 -1.05 4.52 -7.29
C ARG A 32 -0.96 3.23 -6.52
N LEU A 33 -2.00 2.92 -5.78
CA LEU A 33 -2.09 1.74 -4.96
C LEU A 33 -3.16 0.80 -5.51
N ALA A 34 -2.79 -0.44 -5.75
CA ALA A 34 -3.69 -1.46 -6.24
C ALA A 34 -4.24 -2.29 -5.09
N THR A 35 -5.55 -2.38 -5.01
CA THR A 35 -6.22 -3.34 -4.13
C THR A 35 -7.02 -4.31 -4.97
N SER A 36 -6.88 -5.59 -4.71
CA SER A 36 -7.54 -6.62 -5.48
C SER A 36 -8.55 -7.38 -4.65
N ARG A 37 -9.65 -7.71 -5.29
CA ARG A 37 -10.71 -8.51 -4.68
C ARG A 37 -10.97 -9.73 -5.54
N ASN A 38 -11.07 -10.88 -4.90
CA ASN A 38 -11.37 -12.14 -5.55
C ASN A 38 -12.72 -12.66 -5.05
N TRP A 39 -13.52 -13.17 -5.95
CA TRP A 39 -14.77 -13.82 -5.59
C TRP A 39 -15.11 -14.91 -6.61
N THR A 40 -16.04 -15.78 -6.25
CA THR A 40 -16.56 -16.78 -7.17
C THR A 40 -17.85 -16.25 -7.79
N GLY A 41 -17.88 -16.20 -9.12
CA GLY A 41 -19.06 -15.77 -9.86
C GLY A 41 -20.20 -16.79 -9.80
N GLN A 42 -21.36 -16.40 -10.31
CA GLN A 42 -22.53 -17.27 -10.35
C GLN A 42 -22.32 -18.52 -11.21
N ASP A 43 -21.41 -18.44 -12.16
CA ASP A 43 -21.02 -19.56 -13.03
C ASP A 43 -19.98 -20.50 -12.39
N GLY A 44 -19.63 -20.27 -11.13
CA GLY A 44 -18.62 -21.04 -10.42
C GLY A 44 -17.18 -20.68 -10.76
N GLN A 45 -16.96 -19.72 -11.64
CA GLN A 45 -15.61 -19.27 -12.00
C GLN A 45 -15.11 -18.20 -11.05
N ARG A 46 -13.79 -18.28 -10.80
CA ARG A 46 -13.14 -17.29 -9.96
C ARG A 46 -12.95 -15.98 -10.71
N GLN A 47 -13.40 -14.91 -10.09
CA GLN A 47 -13.29 -13.55 -10.63
C GLN A 47 -12.28 -12.75 -9.81
N GLU A 48 -11.61 -11.82 -10.47
CA GLU A 48 -10.70 -10.91 -9.81
C GLU A 48 -10.93 -9.50 -10.35
N LYS A 49 -10.91 -8.52 -9.45
CA LYS A 49 -10.99 -7.12 -9.84
C LYS A 49 -9.99 -6.31 -9.03
N THR A 50 -9.24 -5.47 -9.72
CA THR A 50 -8.27 -4.56 -9.11
C THR A 50 -8.80 -3.14 -9.17
N GLU A 51 -8.82 -2.47 -8.01
CA GLU A 51 -9.09 -1.04 -7.91
C GLU A 51 -7.78 -0.29 -7.77
N TRP A 52 -7.66 0.80 -8.50
CA TRP A 52 -6.50 1.68 -8.46
C TRP A 52 -6.85 2.95 -7.71
N HIS A 53 -6.10 3.20 -6.64
CA HIS A 53 -6.30 4.37 -5.81
C HIS A 53 -5.16 5.36 -6.02
N SER A 54 -5.52 6.63 -6.18
CA SER A 54 -4.53 7.71 -6.23
C SER A 54 -4.25 8.18 -4.82
N ILE A 55 -3.01 8.04 -4.38
CA ILE A 55 -2.58 8.40 -3.03
C ILE A 55 -1.68 9.62 -3.12
N VAL A 56 -1.93 10.59 -2.25
CA VAL A 56 -1.13 11.81 -2.13
C VAL A 56 -0.57 11.90 -0.72
N ALA A 57 0.73 12.06 -0.62
CA ALA A 57 1.43 12.23 0.67
C ALA A 57 2.17 13.56 0.68
N TRP A 58 2.06 14.29 1.78
CA TRP A 58 2.66 15.61 1.93
C TRP A 58 3.74 15.64 3.00
N GLY A 59 4.71 16.51 2.83
CA GLY A 59 5.73 16.79 3.82
C GLY A 59 6.60 15.58 4.17
N LYS A 60 6.67 15.25 5.44
CA LYS A 60 7.50 14.12 5.91
C LYS A 60 7.07 12.78 5.32
N LEU A 61 5.77 12.60 5.09
CA LEU A 61 5.28 11.38 4.45
C LEU A 61 5.77 11.28 3.01
N ALA A 62 5.85 12.40 2.30
CA ALA A 62 6.41 12.42 0.95
C ALA A 62 7.87 11.99 0.94
N ASP A 63 8.65 12.42 1.92
CA ASP A 63 10.04 12.02 2.05
C ASP A 63 10.19 10.52 2.34
N ILE A 64 9.33 9.98 3.18
CA ILE A 64 9.29 8.54 3.47
C ILE A 64 8.92 7.75 2.22
N VAL A 65 7.94 8.22 1.47
CA VAL A 65 7.52 7.59 0.21
C VAL A 65 8.71 7.55 -0.76
N GLU A 66 9.42 8.66 -0.91
CA GLU A 66 10.57 8.75 -1.81
C GLU A 66 11.67 7.76 -1.45
N LYS A 67 11.95 7.64 -0.14
CA LYS A 67 13.04 6.80 0.34
C LYS A 67 12.75 5.30 0.28
N TYR A 68 11.53 4.91 0.59
CA TYR A 68 11.24 3.52 0.92
C TYR A 68 10.25 2.85 -0.02
N LEU A 69 9.45 3.60 -0.75
CA LEU A 69 8.44 3.00 -1.63
C LEU A 69 8.93 2.90 -3.07
N GLN A 70 8.58 1.80 -3.69
CA GLN A 70 8.84 1.54 -5.09
C GLN A 70 7.77 0.63 -5.64
N LYS A 71 7.73 0.50 -6.96
CA LYS A 71 6.80 -0.39 -7.65
C LYS A 71 6.79 -1.77 -7.01
N GLY A 72 5.60 -2.30 -6.75
CA GLY A 72 5.40 -3.63 -6.20
C GLY A 72 5.40 -3.71 -4.67
N LYS A 73 5.81 -2.64 -3.98
CA LYS A 73 5.86 -2.62 -2.52
C LYS A 73 4.47 -2.66 -1.92
N GLN A 74 4.29 -3.43 -0.87
CA GLN A 74 3.03 -3.46 -0.13
C GLN A 74 3.05 -2.45 1.01
N VAL A 75 1.98 -1.68 1.11
CA VAL A 75 1.85 -0.66 2.15
C VAL A 75 0.44 -0.62 2.73
N TYR A 76 0.37 -0.21 3.98
CA TYR A 76 -0.85 0.19 4.66
C TYR A 76 -0.96 1.70 4.59
N VAL A 77 -2.09 2.20 4.14
CA VAL A 77 -2.37 3.63 4.05
C VAL A 77 -3.66 3.94 4.78
N GLU A 78 -3.62 4.95 5.60
CA GLU A 78 -4.79 5.49 6.28
C GLU A 78 -4.86 6.97 5.99
N GLY A 79 -6.03 7.45 5.61
CA GLY A 79 -6.19 8.84 5.26
C GLY A 79 -7.65 9.21 5.05
N ARG A 80 -7.86 10.23 4.24
CA ARG A 80 -9.18 10.75 3.92
C ARG A 80 -9.34 10.92 2.42
N LEU A 81 -10.58 10.92 1.95
CA LEU A 81 -10.89 11.27 0.57
C LEU A 81 -10.94 12.77 0.40
N GLU A 82 -10.35 13.26 -0.66
CA GLU A 82 -10.42 14.66 -1.03
C GLU A 82 -10.62 14.77 -2.53
N THR A 83 -11.58 15.53 -2.95
CA THR A 83 -11.84 15.79 -4.36
C THR A 83 -11.38 17.19 -4.70
N ARG A 84 -10.48 17.28 -5.65
CA ARG A 84 -10.06 18.56 -6.20
C ARG A 84 -10.72 18.80 -7.55
N THR A 85 -10.95 20.05 -7.84
CA THR A 85 -11.55 20.49 -9.10
C THR A 85 -10.65 21.51 -9.77
N TRP A 86 -10.61 21.46 -11.07
CA TRP A 86 -9.90 22.44 -11.87
C TRP A 86 -10.60 22.61 -13.21
N GLN A 87 -10.29 23.70 -13.90
CA GLN A 87 -10.77 23.90 -15.25
C GLN A 87 -9.71 23.44 -16.24
N ASP A 88 -10.15 22.64 -17.20
CA ASP A 88 -9.31 22.23 -18.30
C ASP A 88 -9.08 23.42 -19.23
N LYS A 89 -7.82 23.77 -19.45
CA LYS A 89 -7.46 24.93 -20.26
C LYS A 89 -7.80 24.75 -21.75
N GLU A 90 -7.89 23.51 -22.21
CA GLU A 90 -8.18 23.24 -23.61
C GLU A 90 -9.67 23.24 -23.90
N SER A 91 -10.48 22.64 -23.04
CA SER A 91 -11.92 22.49 -23.28
C SER A 91 -12.78 23.45 -22.45
N GLY A 92 -12.20 24.11 -21.43
CA GLY A 92 -12.94 24.93 -20.49
C GLY A 92 -13.86 24.17 -19.56
N GLN A 93 -13.82 22.83 -19.61
CA GLN A 93 -14.66 21.98 -18.76
C GLN A 93 -14.08 21.86 -17.36
N THR A 94 -14.96 21.80 -16.39
CA THR A 94 -14.57 21.52 -15.02
C THR A 94 -14.24 20.04 -14.86
N ARG A 95 -13.05 19.76 -14.35
CA ARG A 95 -12.57 18.39 -14.09
C ARG A 95 -12.52 18.14 -12.60
N TYR A 96 -12.74 16.89 -12.24
CA TYR A 96 -12.74 16.42 -10.85
C TYR A 96 -11.78 15.26 -10.71
N LYS A 97 -11.10 15.20 -9.58
CA LYS A 97 -10.30 14.02 -9.23
C LYS A 97 -10.40 13.78 -7.73
N THR A 98 -10.83 12.58 -7.37
CA THR A 98 -10.86 12.16 -5.97
C THR A 98 -9.60 11.40 -5.64
N GLU A 99 -8.92 11.83 -4.60
CA GLU A 99 -7.65 11.27 -4.16
C GLU A 99 -7.73 10.91 -2.69
N VAL A 100 -6.87 9.98 -2.27
CA VAL A 100 -6.69 9.67 -0.86
C VAL A 100 -5.51 10.48 -0.34
N ILE A 101 -5.76 11.35 0.61
CA ILE A 101 -4.71 12.10 1.29
C ILE A 101 -4.19 11.24 2.42
N CYS A 102 -2.94 10.81 2.30
CA CYS A 102 -2.32 9.93 3.28
C CYS A 102 -2.03 10.68 4.57
N GLU A 103 -2.52 10.16 5.67
CA GLU A 103 -2.27 10.70 7.00
C GLU A 103 -1.32 9.80 7.78
N THR A 104 -1.47 8.50 7.61
CA THR A 104 -0.65 7.48 8.26
C THR A 104 -0.30 6.42 7.24
N MET A 105 0.94 5.98 7.27
CA MET A 105 1.44 4.96 6.37
C MET A 105 2.34 3.99 7.11
N GLN A 106 2.22 2.72 6.78
CA GLN A 106 3.10 1.70 7.30
C GLN A 106 3.50 0.76 6.18
N MET A 107 4.80 0.56 6.05
CA MET A 107 5.31 -0.39 5.09
C MET A 107 5.07 -1.80 5.59
N LEU A 108 4.52 -2.62 4.72
CA LEU A 108 4.30 -4.02 4.95
C LEU A 108 5.23 -4.81 4.04
N GLY A 109 5.51 -6.01 4.40
CA GLY A 109 6.36 -6.86 3.61
C GLY A 109 7.06 -7.88 4.48
N ARG A 110 7.52 -8.96 3.86
CA ARG A 110 8.26 -9.97 4.60
C ARG A 110 9.68 -9.49 4.83
N ALA A 111 10.19 -9.74 6.02
CA ALA A 111 11.62 -9.63 6.27
C ALA A 111 12.33 -10.57 5.31
N GLY A 112 13.12 -10.01 4.39
CA GLY A 112 13.80 -10.77 3.34
C GLY A 112 13.36 -10.43 1.92
N GLU A 113 12.25 -9.77 1.71
CA GLU A 113 11.87 -9.22 0.42
C GLU A 113 12.57 -7.90 0.10
N ARG A 114 13.66 -7.64 0.76
CA ARG A 114 14.53 -6.53 0.41
C ARG A 114 15.28 -6.92 -0.86
N ASN A 115 14.69 -6.57 -1.97
CA ASN A 115 15.40 -6.62 -3.24
C ASN A 115 16.61 -5.71 -3.13
N GLY A 116 17.77 -6.30 -3.07
CA GLY A 116 18.99 -5.57 -3.24
C GLY A 116 19.91 -5.49 -2.04
N ASP A 117 19.71 -6.28 -1.01
CA ASP A 117 20.74 -6.47 -0.02
C ASP A 117 21.40 -7.86 -0.19
N PRO A 118 22.51 -7.93 -0.93
CA PRO A 118 23.22 -9.19 -1.09
C PRO A 118 23.99 -9.62 0.15
N GLY A 119 23.81 -8.91 1.26
CA GLY A 119 24.59 -9.10 2.47
C GLY A 119 23.90 -9.80 3.62
N VAL A 120 22.65 -10.23 3.47
CA VAL A 120 22.05 -11.06 4.50
C VAL A 120 22.29 -12.51 4.15
N GLU A 121 23.49 -12.95 4.42
CA GLU A 121 23.71 -14.38 4.61
C GLU A 121 22.75 -14.80 5.72
N SER A 122 21.81 -15.62 5.37
CA SER A 122 21.11 -16.41 6.37
C SER A 122 22.17 -17.03 7.25
N PRO A 123 22.10 -16.86 8.57
CA PRO A 123 23.06 -17.54 9.41
C PRO A 123 23.02 -19.01 9.04
N PRO A 124 24.17 -19.65 8.89
CA PRO A 124 24.20 -21.06 8.59
C PRO A 124 23.34 -21.73 9.66
N ARG A 125 22.39 -22.50 9.23
CA ARG A 125 21.69 -23.40 10.13
C ARG A 125 22.72 -24.39 10.60
N GLY A 126 23.55 -23.95 11.50
CA GLY A 126 24.38 -24.84 12.24
C GLY A 126 23.47 -25.69 13.08
N GLY A 127 23.44 -26.96 12.73
CA GLY A 127 22.86 -28.05 13.44
C GLY A 127 22.25 -27.79 14.81
N ALA A 128 21.22 -27.00 14.84
CA ALA A 128 20.32 -27.08 15.95
C ALA A 128 19.72 -28.48 15.88
N PRO A 129 19.80 -29.25 16.94
CA PRO A 129 19.07 -30.49 16.95
C PRO A 129 17.65 -30.14 16.59
N GLU A 130 17.14 -30.80 15.59
CA GLU A 130 15.72 -30.82 15.38
C GLU A 130 15.12 -31.40 16.65
N GLU A 131 14.94 -30.55 17.63
CA GLU A 131 13.87 -30.86 18.53
C GLU A 131 12.66 -30.84 17.63
N SER A 132 12.22 -32.02 17.32
CA SER A 132 10.91 -32.19 16.75
C SER A 132 9.95 -31.56 17.74
N PHE A 133 9.77 -30.29 17.57
CA PHE A 133 8.67 -29.62 18.20
C PHE A 133 7.45 -30.17 17.49
N THR A 134 6.99 -31.28 18.01
CA THR A 134 5.62 -31.64 17.77
C THR A 134 4.83 -30.60 18.53
N PRO A 135 4.14 -29.71 17.85
CA PRO A 135 3.18 -28.87 18.55
C PRO A 135 2.18 -29.82 19.18
N ALA A 136 2.33 -30.01 20.46
CA ALA A 136 1.38 -30.80 21.22
C ALA A 136 0.04 -30.05 21.07
N GLY A 137 -0.91 -30.71 20.43
CA GLY A 137 -2.23 -30.18 20.32
C GLY A 137 -2.27 -28.86 19.59
N GLY A 138 -1.63 -28.83 18.46
CA GLY A 138 -1.79 -27.71 17.57
C GLY A 138 -3.26 -27.53 17.28
N ASN A 139 -3.85 -26.71 18.05
CA ASN A 139 -5.16 -26.23 17.71
C ASN A 139 -4.99 -25.40 16.48
N ALA A 140 -5.25 -26.03 15.37
CA ALA A 140 -5.38 -25.33 14.11
C ALA A 140 -6.47 -24.26 14.18
N ASP A 141 -7.13 -24.21 15.30
CA ASP A 141 -8.21 -23.27 15.55
C ASP A 141 -7.72 -21.86 15.86
N ASP A 142 -6.42 -21.71 16.06
CA ASP A 142 -5.84 -20.41 16.26
C ASP A 142 -5.57 -19.68 14.95
N ASP A 143 -5.79 -20.33 13.86
CA ASP A 143 -5.83 -19.68 12.60
C ASP A 143 -7.08 -18.82 12.52
N LEU A 144 -6.89 -17.62 12.93
CA LEU A 144 -7.94 -16.64 12.81
C LEU A 144 -8.23 -16.38 11.36
N PRO A 145 -9.46 -16.61 10.96
CA PRO A 145 -9.85 -16.29 9.60
C PRO A 145 -10.01 -14.79 9.47
N PHE A 146 -9.07 -14.19 8.86
CA PHE A 146 -9.20 -12.81 8.43
C PHE A 146 -9.13 -12.69 6.92
#